data_48548e4b33e677a0aea9f890ef4efdfc
#
_entry.id   48548e4b33e677a0aea9f890ef4efdfc
#
_cell.length_a   1.000
_cell.length_b   1.000
_cell.length_c   1.000
_cell.angle_alpha   90.00
_cell.angle_beta   90.00
_cell.angle_gamma   90.00
#
_symmetry.space_group_name_H-M   'P 1'
#
loop_
_entity.id
_entity.type
_entity.pdbx_description
1 polymer ?
#
loop_
_entity_poly.entity_id
_entity_poly.type
_entity_poly.pdbx_seq_one_letter_code
_entity_poly.pdbx_strand_id
1 'polypeptide(L)'
;MKIGLITDSVSHLPFEGALDLAKRLGLSSVEVATGNWSDAPHVDLDALVSSDQARAEFIDKISSRGLTLSALTANGNQLHPTAGKEQDQVVHDTIEVASELEVPTVVLMSGLPGARGDSSPNWVTTSWPPENLDILDYQWNQVAIPYWKELAAFARDKGVKLAVEACGGQLVHSTSTMLRLIEATGADVVGANLDPWHLMWMGADIPTVIRTLDEAIFHVHAKDIRINNWISARDGLLDTVPITEPGSRAWNYVTLGLGHPDGATFWADFVYNLRAVGYDGT
;
A
#
# COMPACT_ATOMS: atom_id res chain seq x y z
N MET A 1 3.60 -9.25 16.76
CA MET A 1 3.74 -8.07 15.88
C MET A 1 5.03 -7.36 16.17
N LYS A 2 5.66 -6.84 15.15
CA LYS A 2 6.88 -6.04 15.17
C LYS A 2 6.58 -4.63 14.70
N ILE A 3 7.50 -3.70 14.91
CA ILE A 3 7.39 -2.34 14.39
C ILE A 3 8.57 -2.11 13.46
N GLY A 4 8.29 -1.67 12.26
CA GLY A 4 9.25 -1.34 11.23
C GLY A 4 9.20 0.13 10.80
N LEU A 5 10.11 0.52 9.92
CA LEU A 5 10.17 1.83 9.30
C LEU A 5 10.09 1.67 7.78
N ILE A 6 9.12 2.31 7.14
CA ILE A 6 9.21 2.55 5.70
C ILE A 6 10.25 3.66 5.46
N THR A 7 11.32 3.32 4.77
CA THR A 7 12.48 4.22 4.67
C THR A 7 12.20 5.49 3.88
N ASP A 8 11.22 5.50 3.00
CA ASP A 8 10.75 6.69 2.26
C ASP A 8 10.32 7.85 3.19
N SER A 9 9.83 7.53 4.40
CA SER A 9 9.46 8.56 5.38
C SER A 9 10.65 9.40 5.86
N VAL A 10 11.87 8.94 5.59
CA VAL A 10 13.14 9.61 5.90
C VAL A 10 14.05 9.72 4.68
N SER A 11 13.45 9.91 3.51
CA SER A 11 14.13 9.99 2.20
C SER A 11 15.27 11.02 2.11
N HIS A 12 15.27 12.01 3.01
CA HIS A 12 16.33 13.01 3.12
C HIS A 12 17.65 12.47 3.74
N LEU A 13 17.60 11.27 4.36
CA LEU A 13 18.79 10.57 4.87
C LEU A 13 19.35 9.63 3.79
N PRO A 14 20.66 9.38 3.76
CA PRO A 14 21.18 8.24 2.99
C PRO A 14 20.70 6.92 3.59
N PHE A 15 20.73 5.83 2.82
CA PHE A 15 20.16 4.53 3.24
C PHE A 15 20.71 4.07 4.59
N GLU A 16 22.03 4.07 4.77
CA GLU A 16 22.66 3.69 6.05
C GLU A 16 22.18 4.57 7.20
N GLY A 17 21.95 5.85 6.94
CA GLY A 17 21.40 6.79 7.94
C GLY A 17 19.96 6.45 8.36
N ALA A 18 19.13 6.03 7.41
CA ALA A 18 17.77 5.54 7.68
C ALA A 18 17.79 4.24 8.52
N LEU A 19 18.69 3.31 8.18
CA LEU A 19 18.88 2.07 8.92
C LEU A 19 19.39 2.32 10.36
N ASP A 20 20.37 3.22 10.51
CA ASP A 20 20.90 3.60 11.83
C ASP A 20 19.84 4.30 12.70
N LEU A 21 18.96 5.08 12.07
CA LEU A 21 17.80 5.67 12.76
C LEU A 21 16.82 4.58 13.22
N ALA A 22 16.45 3.63 12.37
CA ALA A 22 15.57 2.52 12.72
C ALA A 22 16.15 1.72 13.91
N LYS A 23 17.44 1.37 13.86
CA LYS A 23 18.13 0.69 14.95
C LYS A 23 18.10 1.51 16.25
N ARG A 24 18.41 2.80 16.17
CA ARG A 24 18.42 3.69 17.35
C ARG A 24 17.05 3.82 18.02
N LEU A 25 15.99 3.77 17.22
CA LEU A 25 14.60 3.79 17.69
C LEU A 25 14.13 2.42 18.24
N GLY A 26 14.97 1.38 18.16
CA GLY A 26 14.63 0.04 18.63
C GLY A 26 13.63 -0.68 17.72
N LEU A 27 13.53 -0.28 16.45
CA LEU A 27 12.70 -0.95 15.47
C LEU A 27 13.35 -2.27 15.05
N SER A 28 12.53 -3.20 14.56
CA SER A 28 13.00 -4.56 14.22
C SER A 28 13.12 -4.80 12.72
N SER A 29 12.52 -3.95 11.90
CA SER A 29 12.48 -4.13 10.45
C SER A 29 12.45 -2.80 9.71
N VAL A 30 12.73 -2.90 8.41
CA VAL A 30 12.53 -1.83 7.45
C VAL A 30 11.72 -2.33 6.27
N GLU A 31 11.02 -1.44 5.63
CA GLU A 31 10.40 -1.57 4.33
C GLU A 31 11.04 -0.57 3.38
N VAL A 32 11.32 -0.98 2.14
CA VAL A 32 12.03 -0.16 1.16
C VAL A 32 11.21 -0.05 -0.12
N ALA A 33 10.98 1.18 -0.58
CA ALA A 33 10.32 1.43 -1.85
C ALA A 33 11.32 1.28 -3.01
N THR A 34 10.84 0.68 -4.10
CA THR A 34 11.63 0.26 -5.25
C THR A 34 11.40 1.10 -6.51
N GLY A 35 10.40 1.99 -6.50
CA GLY A 35 10.10 2.85 -7.63
C GLY A 35 8.63 3.24 -7.74
N ASN A 36 8.16 3.50 -8.94
CA ASN A 36 6.85 3.99 -9.30
C ASN A 36 6.55 5.37 -8.70
N TRP A 37 5.68 5.48 -7.67
CA TRP A 37 5.39 6.74 -7.00
C TRP A 37 6.46 7.18 -6.00
N SER A 38 7.40 6.30 -5.68
CA SER A 38 8.60 6.65 -4.92
C SER A 38 9.75 6.97 -5.87
N ASP A 39 10.58 7.93 -5.48
CA ASP A 39 11.87 8.19 -6.13
C ASP A 39 12.91 7.10 -5.80
N ALA A 40 12.54 6.08 -5.03
CA ALA A 40 13.39 4.96 -4.59
C ALA A 40 14.76 5.42 -4.02
N PRO A 41 14.79 6.34 -3.05
CA PRO A 41 16.01 7.03 -2.62
C PRO A 41 17.04 6.10 -1.98
N HIS A 42 16.64 4.90 -1.60
CA HIS A 42 17.43 3.97 -0.80
C HIS A 42 17.79 2.67 -1.53
N VAL A 43 17.42 2.54 -2.79
CA VAL A 43 17.66 1.34 -3.58
C VAL A 43 17.89 1.67 -5.05
N ASP A 44 18.75 0.90 -5.68
CA ASP A 44 18.90 0.83 -7.15
C ASP A 44 18.29 -0.51 -7.58
N LEU A 45 17.03 -0.48 -8.06
CA LEU A 45 16.30 -1.69 -8.44
C LEU A 45 16.99 -2.42 -9.60
N ASP A 46 17.50 -1.69 -10.59
CA ASP A 46 18.20 -2.27 -11.76
C ASP A 46 19.46 -3.02 -11.32
N ALA A 47 20.20 -2.46 -10.36
CA ALA A 47 21.36 -3.14 -9.78
C ALA A 47 20.96 -4.41 -9.02
N LEU A 48 19.84 -4.39 -8.27
CA LEU A 48 19.35 -5.57 -7.55
C LEU A 48 18.85 -6.66 -8.51
N VAL A 49 18.20 -6.30 -9.61
CA VAL A 49 17.76 -7.25 -10.65
C VAL A 49 18.95 -7.95 -11.29
N SER A 50 20.00 -7.21 -11.60
CA SER A 50 21.11 -7.69 -12.44
C SER A 50 22.28 -8.31 -11.69
N SER A 51 22.40 -8.16 -10.35
CA SER A 51 23.62 -8.50 -9.62
C SER A 51 23.38 -9.16 -8.26
N ASP A 52 23.83 -10.42 -8.12
CA ASP A 52 23.85 -11.14 -6.83
C ASP A 52 24.68 -10.39 -5.78
N GLN A 53 25.79 -9.76 -6.21
CA GLN A 53 26.63 -8.98 -5.30
C GLN A 53 25.87 -7.77 -4.76
N ALA A 54 25.13 -7.03 -5.61
CA ALA A 54 24.34 -5.89 -5.18
C ALA A 54 23.25 -6.32 -4.17
N ARG A 55 22.59 -7.46 -4.41
CA ARG A 55 21.62 -8.06 -3.47
C ARG A 55 22.26 -8.41 -2.13
N ALA A 56 23.41 -9.07 -2.16
CA ALA A 56 24.14 -9.43 -0.93
C ALA A 56 24.58 -8.19 -0.13
N GLU A 57 25.12 -7.16 -0.77
CA GLU A 57 25.50 -5.91 -0.13
C GLU A 57 24.29 -5.15 0.46
N PHE A 58 23.15 -5.16 -0.25
CA PHE A 58 21.92 -4.52 0.21
C PHE A 58 21.39 -5.18 1.49
N ILE A 59 21.31 -6.51 1.51
CA ILE A 59 20.86 -7.26 2.70
C ILE A 59 21.85 -7.16 3.85
N ASP A 60 23.17 -7.17 3.58
CA ASP A 60 24.20 -7.01 4.61
C ASP A 60 24.10 -5.66 5.34
N LYS A 61 23.83 -4.58 4.61
CA LYS A 61 23.59 -3.26 5.23
C LYS A 61 22.44 -3.29 6.25
N ILE A 62 21.38 -4.02 5.97
CA ILE A 62 20.21 -4.16 6.84
C ILE A 62 20.52 -5.10 8.02
N SER A 63 20.98 -6.30 7.71
CA SER A 63 21.18 -7.38 8.69
C SER A 63 22.32 -7.11 9.69
N SER A 64 23.39 -6.42 9.26
CA SER A 64 24.50 -5.98 10.14
C SER A 64 24.03 -5.03 11.26
N ARG A 65 22.87 -4.41 11.11
CA ARG A 65 22.23 -3.57 12.13
C ARG A 65 21.24 -4.33 13.02
N GLY A 66 21.04 -5.61 12.76
CA GLY A 66 20.05 -6.45 13.45
C GLY A 66 18.61 -6.17 12.99
N LEU A 67 18.45 -5.56 11.82
CA LEU A 67 17.16 -5.29 11.19
C LEU A 67 16.82 -6.41 10.18
N THR A 68 15.54 -6.57 9.89
CA THR A 68 15.06 -7.42 8.78
C THR A 68 14.36 -6.57 7.72
N LEU A 69 14.41 -7.00 6.47
CA LEU A 69 13.60 -6.42 5.40
C LEU A 69 12.22 -7.07 5.42
N SER A 70 11.19 -6.31 5.83
CA SER A 70 9.83 -6.85 6.01
C SER A 70 9.03 -6.90 4.72
N ALA A 71 9.23 -5.93 3.85
CA ALA A 71 8.57 -5.82 2.54
C ALA A 71 9.38 -4.94 1.59
N LEU A 72 9.13 -5.12 0.29
CA LEU A 72 9.45 -4.15 -0.74
C LEU A 72 8.18 -3.48 -1.23
N THR A 73 8.24 -2.19 -1.60
CA THR A 73 7.06 -1.41 -1.99
C THR A 73 7.20 -0.85 -3.40
N ALA A 74 6.25 -1.20 -4.27
CA ALA A 74 6.17 -0.73 -5.67
C ALA A 74 4.85 0.02 -5.94
N ASN A 75 4.42 0.87 -5.00
CA ASN A 75 3.16 1.61 -5.11
C ASN A 75 3.13 2.50 -6.35
N GLY A 76 2.11 2.30 -7.18
CA GLY A 76 1.94 3.02 -8.44
C GLY A 76 0.58 2.75 -9.08
N ASN A 77 0.50 2.95 -10.39
CA ASN A 77 -0.68 2.61 -11.19
C ASN A 77 -0.28 1.78 -12.43
N GLN A 78 -0.01 0.52 -12.23
CA GLN A 78 0.33 -0.46 -13.28
C GLN A 78 -0.82 -0.69 -14.27
N LEU A 79 -2.04 -0.23 -13.95
CA LEU A 79 -3.19 -0.26 -14.86
C LEU A 79 -3.47 1.11 -15.53
N HIS A 80 -2.54 2.07 -15.40
CA HIS A 80 -2.69 3.37 -16.06
C HIS A 80 -2.77 3.20 -17.58
N PRO A 81 -3.77 3.81 -18.26
CA PRO A 81 -4.01 3.56 -19.70
C PRO A 81 -2.81 3.81 -20.62
N THR A 82 -1.91 4.71 -20.24
CA THR A 82 -0.74 5.08 -21.07
C THR A 82 0.60 4.79 -20.38
N ALA A 83 0.73 5.01 -19.07
CA ALA A 83 1.97 4.81 -18.31
C ALA A 83 2.04 3.46 -17.58
N GLY A 84 1.00 2.62 -17.67
CA GLY A 84 0.90 1.39 -16.89
C GLY A 84 2.01 0.40 -17.16
N LYS A 85 2.46 0.28 -18.42
CA LYS A 85 3.49 -0.69 -18.81
C LYS A 85 4.84 -0.46 -18.10
N GLU A 86 5.26 0.79 -17.94
CA GLU A 86 6.51 1.13 -17.25
C GLU A 86 6.39 0.83 -15.76
N GLN A 87 5.24 1.17 -15.17
CA GLN A 87 4.97 0.91 -13.76
C GLN A 87 4.80 -0.58 -13.46
N ASP A 88 4.24 -1.34 -14.39
CA ASP A 88 4.12 -2.79 -14.31
C ASP A 88 5.50 -3.48 -14.34
N GLN A 89 6.45 -2.98 -15.14
CA GLN A 89 7.83 -3.50 -15.13
C GLN A 89 8.46 -3.38 -13.74
N VAL A 90 8.32 -2.23 -13.08
CA VAL A 90 8.80 -2.04 -11.70
C VAL A 90 8.16 -3.04 -10.73
N VAL A 91 6.86 -3.34 -10.88
CA VAL A 91 6.17 -4.34 -10.06
C VAL A 91 6.79 -5.74 -10.26
N HIS A 92 7.00 -6.15 -11.50
CA HIS A 92 7.59 -7.45 -11.83
C HIS A 92 9.02 -7.57 -11.31
N ASP A 93 9.85 -6.57 -11.56
CA ASP A 93 11.24 -6.51 -11.09
C ASP A 93 11.31 -6.56 -9.55
N THR A 94 10.38 -5.86 -8.88
CA THR A 94 10.28 -5.88 -7.41
C THR A 94 9.90 -7.27 -6.89
N ILE A 95 8.99 -7.98 -7.55
CA ILE A 95 8.62 -9.36 -7.17
C ILE A 95 9.81 -10.31 -7.37
N GLU A 96 10.56 -10.18 -8.46
CA GLU A 96 11.76 -10.97 -8.69
C GLU A 96 12.82 -10.72 -7.61
N VAL A 97 13.12 -9.46 -7.33
CA VAL A 97 14.08 -9.08 -6.28
C VAL A 97 13.60 -9.56 -4.91
N ALA A 98 12.30 -9.44 -4.60
CA ALA A 98 11.74 -9.94 -3.34
C ALA A 98 11.95 -11.46 -3.19
N SER A 99 11.73 -12.22 -4.26
CA SER A 99 12.00 -13.67 -4.29
C SER A 99 13.48 -13.99 -4.04
N GLU A 100 14.39 -13.33 -4.74
CA GLU A 100 15.85 -13.53 -4.62
C GLU A 100 16.40 -13.11 -3.23
N LEU A 101 15.77 -12.12 -2.59
CA LEU A 101 16.13 -11.65 -1.25
C LEU A 101 15.38 -12.39 -0.14
N GLU A 102 14.54 -13.37 -0.46
CA GLU A 102 13.67 -14.08 0.48
C GLU A 102 12.74 -13.13 1.27
N VAL A 103 12.33 -12.01 0.67
CA VAL A 103 11.38 -11.06 1.25
C VAL A 103 9.97 -11.57 0.97
N PRO A 104 9.17 -11.83 1.99
CA PRO A 104 7.91 -12.56 1.82
C PRO A 104 6.80 -11.74 1.15
N THR A 105 6.92 -10.41 1.13
CA THR A 105 5.81 -9.52 0.78
C THR A 105 6.26 -8.36 -0.10
N VAL A 106 5.50 -8.13 -1.17
CA VAL A 106 5.55 -6.90 -1.96
C VAL A 106 4.26 -6.11 -1.73
N VAL A 107 4.42 -4.85 -1.32
CA VAL A 107 3.32 -3.89 -1.15
C VAL A 107 3.11 -3.14 -2.45
N LEU A 108 1.86 -3.02 -2.90
CA LEU A 108 1.53 -2.32 -4.13
C LEU A 108 0.07 -1.82 -4.12
N MET A 109 -0.25 -0.90 -5.04
CA MET A 109 -1.63 -0.45 -5.29
C MET A 109 -2.34 -1.39 -6.28
N SER A 110 -3.67 -1.36 -6.29
CA SER A 110 -4.46 -2.15 -7.25
C SER A 110 -4.32 -1.70 -8.70
N GLY A 111 -3.88 -0.48 -8.91
CA GLY A 111 -4.02 0.22 -10.16
C GLY A 111 -5.44 0.77 -10.38
N LEU A 112 -5.53 1.73 -11.29
CA LEU A 112 -6.79 2.33 -11.72
C LEU A 112 -6.79 2.49 -13.24
N PRO A 113 -7.60 1.71 -13.97
CA PRO A 113 -7.79 1.90 -15.41
C PRO A 113 -8.58 3.16 -15.74
N GLY A 114 -8.57 3.56 -17.01
CA GLY A 114 -9.56 4.48 -17.57
C GLY A 114 -10.90 3.80 -17.88
N ALA A 115 -11.85 4.55 -18.41
CA ALA A 115 -12.96 3.97 -19.17
C ALA A 115 -12.46 3.46 -20.53
N ARG A 116 -13.30 2.74 -21.27
CA ARG A 116 -12.91 2.17 -22.56
C ARG A 116 -12.48 3.28 -23.54
N GLY A 117 -11.22 3.24 -23.93
CA GLY A 117 -10.64 4.20 -24.89
C GLY A 117 -10.08 5.47 -24.26
N ASP A 118 -10.14 5.62 -22.95
CA ASP A 118 -9.54 6.75 -22.25
C ASP A 118 -8.01 6.64 -22.19
N SER A 119 -7.37 7.78 -22.15
CA SER A 119 -5.91 7.90 -21.92
C SER A 119 -5.54 8.22 -20.47
N SER A 120 -6.52 8.45 -19.61
CA SER A 120 -6.37 8.78 -18.20
C SER A 120 -7.15 7.84 -17.30
N PRO A 121 -6.69 7.59 -16.07
CA PRO A 121 -7.45 6.83 -15.08
C PRO A 121 -8.80 7.49 -14.77
N ASN A 122 -9.80 6.66 -14.44
CA ASN A 122 -11.14 7.13 -14.09
C ASN A 122 -11.61 6.47 -12.79
N TRP A 123 -11.62 7.23 -11.70
CA TRP A 123 -12.10 6.74 -10.41
C TRP A 123 -13.61 6.96 -10.24
N VAL A 124 -14.37 5.89 -10.36
CA VAL A 124 -15.83 5.90 -10.18
C VAL A 124 -16.16 5.74 -8.71
N THR A 125 -16.78 6.75 -8.11
CA THR A 125 -17.11 6.82 -6.68
C THR A 125 -18.57 6.55 -6.37
N THR A 126 -19.46 6.49 -7.38
CA THR A 126 -20.89 6.30 -7.21
C THR A 126 -21.48 5.54 -8.41
N SER A 127 -22.56 4.80 -8.19
CA SER A 127 -23.26 4.03 -9.21
C SER A 127 -24.13 4.89 -10.14
N TRP A 128 -24.25 6.17 -9.89
CA TRP A 128 -25.02 7.10 -10.70
C TRP A 128 -24.11 8.21 -11.25
N PRO A 129 -24.22 8.59 -12.53
CA PRO A 129 -25.18 8.09 -13.53
C PRO A 129 -24.91 6.64 -13.99
N PRO A 130 -25.85 5.98 -14.69
CA PRO A 130 -25.79 4.54 -15.02
C PRO A 130 -24.54 4.11 -15.77
N GLU A 131 -23.98 4.95 -16.64
CA GLU A 131 -22.73 4.70 -17.36
C GLU A 131 -21.53 4.43 -16.44
N ASN A 132 -21.57 4.85 -15.18
CA ASN A 132 -20.57 4.51 -14.19
C ASN A 132 -20.47 2.99 -13.95
N LEU A 133 -21.60 2.28 -14.03
CA LEU A 133 -21.61 0.82 -13.87
C LEU A 133 -20.96 0.13 -15.07
N ASP A 134 -21.15 0.65 -16.28
CA ASP A 134 -20.49 0.12 -17.49
C ASP A 134 -18.97 0.36 -17.44
N ILE A 135 -18.54 1.52 -16.89
CA ILE A 135 -17.14 1.82 -16.68
C ILE A 135 -16.53 0.86 -15.65
N LEU A 136 -17.20 0.65 -14.50
CA LEU A 136 -16.74 -0.28 -13.47
C LEU A 136 -16.69 -1.73 -13.98
N ASP A 137 -17.68 -2.16 -14.78
CA ASP A 137 -17.66 -3.49 -15.40
C ASP A 137 -16.43 -3.67 -16.29
N TYR A 138 -16.16 -2.70 -17.15
CA TYR A 138 -14.97 -2.70 -17.99
C TYR A 138 -13.67 -2.73 -17.19
N GLN A 139 -13.54 -1.83 -16.21
CA GLN A 139 -12.33 -1.72 -15.38
C GLN A 139 -12.04 -3.02 -14.63
N TRP A 140 -13.05 -3.63 -14.02
CA TRP A 140 -12.89 -4.86 -13.26
C TRP A 140 -12.73 -6.09 -14.16
N ASN A 141 -13.67 -6.32 -15.06
CA ASN A 141 -13.80 -7.62 -15.72
C ASN A 141 -12.95 -7.73 -16.98
N GLN A 142 -12.62 -6.60 -17.63
CA GLN A 142 -11.85 -6.62 -18.88
C GLN A 142 -10.40 -6.14 -18.71
N VAL A 143 -10.08 -5.43 -17.60
CA VAL A 143 -8.72 -4.93 -17.35
C VAL A 143 -8.13 -5.53 -16.08
N ALA A 144 -8.70 -5.25 -14.90
CA ALA A 144 -8.05 -5.56 -13.64
C ALA A 144 -8.01 -7.07 -13.35
N ILE A 145 -9.13 -7.78 -13.42
CA ILE A 145 -9.16 -9.22 -13.09
C ILE A 145 -8.24 -10.05 -13.98
N PRO A 146 -8.21 -9.87 -15.33
CA PRO A 146 -7.23 -10.57 -16.17
C PRO A 146 -5.79 -10.28 -15.75
N TYR A 147 -5.42 -9.02 -15.61
CA TYR A 147 -4.09 -8.60 -15.17
C TYR A 147 -3.69 -9.21 -13.83
N TRP A 148 -4.56 -9.06 -12.81
CA TRP A 148 -4.26 -9.54 -11.47
C TRP A 148 -4.17 -11.07 -11.36
N LYS A 149 -4.88 -11.81 -12.20
CA LYS A 149 -4.72 -13.27 -12.28
C LYS A 149 -3.34 -13.67 -12.79
N GLU A 150 -2.83 -12.97 -13.79
CA GLU A 150 -1.48 -13.21 -14.33
C GLU A 150 -0.41 -12.81 -13.30
N LEU A 151 -0.52 -11.62 -12.70
CA LEU A 151 0.40 -11.16 -11.67
C LEU A 151 0.39 -12.07 -10.42
N ALA A 152 -0.77 -12.53 -9.98
CA ALA A 152 -0.89 -13.45 -8.86
C ALA A 152 -0.26 -14.82 -9.16
N ALA A 153 -0.40 -15.34 -10.38
CA ALA A 153 0.27 -16.57 -10.79
C ALA A 153 1.80 -16.38 -10.78
N PHE A 154 2.30 -15.28 -11.33
CA PHE A 154 3.72 -14.94 -11.33
C PHE A 154 4.27 -14.83 -9.89
N ALA A 155 3.61 -14.07 -9.01
CA ALA A 155 4.04 -13.92 -7.63
C ALA A 155 4.01 -15.24 -6.84
N ARG A 156 3.01 -16.10 -7.10
CA ARG A 156 2.92 -17.44 -6.52
C ARG A 156 4.10 -18.31 -6.92
N ASP A 157 4.47 -18.30 -8.20
CA ASP A 157 5.62 -19.07 -8.71
C ASP A 157 6.94 -18.57 -8.10
N LYS A 158 7.02 -17.29 -7.75
CA LYS A 158 8.15 -16.67 -7.06
C LYS A 158 8.12 -16.84 -5.53
N GLY A 159 7.04 -17.37 -4.96
CA GLY A 159 6.87 -17.53 -3.50
C GLY A 159 6.65 -16.21 -2.75
N VAL A 160 6.20 -15.16 -3.44
CA VAL A 160 6.01 -13.80 -2.89
C VAL A 160 4.52 -13.51 -2.73
N LYS A 161 4.13 -12.92 -1.61
CA LYS A 161 2.78 -12.42 -1.35
C LYS A 161 2.63 -10.98 -1.84
N LEU A 162 1.48 -10.66 -2.39
CA LEU A 162 1.11 -9.33 -2.84
C LEU A 162 0.16 -8.68 -1.81
N ALA A 163 0.64 -7.69 -1.09
CA ALA A 163 -0.14 -6.93 -0.12
C ALA A 163 -0.66 -5.65 -0.76
N VAL A 164 -1.94 -5.65 -1.14
CA VAL A 164 -2.56 -4.53 -1.86
C VAL A 164 -3.05 -3.47 -0.87
N GLU A 165 -2.62 -2.23 -1.07
CA GLU A 165 -3.08 -1.08 -0.29
C GLU A 165 -4.40 -0.53 -0.85
N ALA A 166 -5.47 -0.59 -0.06
CA ALA A 166 -6.75 0.04 -0.40
C ALA A 166 -6.64 1.56 -0.26
N CYS A 167 -6.84 2.28 -1.36
CA CYS A 167 -6.60 3.71 -1.42
C CYS A 167 -7.67 4.44 -2.25
N GLY A 168 -8.08 5.62 -1.81
CA GLY A 168 -8.90 6.52 -2.65
C GLY A 168 -8.15 6.88 -3.93
N GLY A 169 -8.86 6.92 -5.05
CA GLY A 169 -8.23 7.08 -6.36
C GLY A 169 -7.64 5.79 -6.95
N GLN A 170 -7.94 4.64 -6.34
CA GLN A 170 -7.58 3.31 -6.83
C GLN A 170 -8.84 2.46 -7.07
N LEU A 171 -8.71 1.39 -7.87
CA LEU A 171 -9.83 0.48 -8.12
C LEU A 171 -10.22 -0.27 -6.84
N VAL A 172 -9.22 -0.72 -6.06
CA VAL A 172 -9.42 -1.22 -4.70
C VAL A 172 -9.29 -0.05 -3.73
N HIS A 173 -10.42 0.38 -3.17
CA HIS A 173 -10.50 1.52 -2.25
C HIS A 173 -11.35 1.25 -1.01
N SER A 174 -11.90 0.05 -0.88
CA SER A 174 -12.74 -0.35 0.24
C SER A 174 -12.55 -1.83 0.56
N THR A 175 -13.04 -2.27 1.72
CA THR A 175 -13.02 -3.68 2.10
C THR A 175 -13.72 -4.58 1.07
N SER A 176 -14.86 -4.15 0.53
CA SER A 176 -15.59 -4.94 -0.46
C SER A 176 -14.83 -5.07 -1.79
N THR A 177 -14.16 -4.01 -2.24
CA THR A 177 -13.33 -4.08 -3.46
C THR A 177 -12.04 -4.89 -3.25
N MET A 178 -11.49 -4.89 -2.03
CA MET A 178 -10.38 -5.76 -1.65
C MET A 178 -10.81 -7.24 -1.70
N LEU A 179 -11.92 -7.58 -1.06
CA LEU A 179 -12.44 -8.96 -1.07
C LEU A 179 -12.77 -9.43 -2.50
N ARG A 180 -13.30 -8.55 -3.37
CA ARG A 180 -13.52 -8.87 -4.79
C ARG A 180 -12.21 -9.24 -5.50
N LEU A 181 -11.14 -8.49 -5.24
CA LEU A 181 -9.83 -8.80 -5.84
C LEU A 181 -9.30 -10.14 -5.33
N ILE A 182 -9.33 -10.38 -4.02
CA ILE A 182 -8.89 -11.62 -3.39
C ILE A 182 -9.67 -12.83 -3.93
N GLU A 183 -11.00 -12.72 -4.04
CA GLU A 183 -11.85 -13.77 -4.62
C GLU A 183 -11.45 -14.11 -6.07
N ALA A 184 -11.07 -13.09 -6.84
CA ALA A 184 -10.70 -13.28 -8.25
C ALA A 184 -9.31 -13.92 -8.44
N THR A 185 -8.40 -13.79 -7.47
CA THR A 185 -6.96 -14.11 -7.60
C THR A 185 -6.48 -15.24 -6.68
N GLY A 186 -7.11 -15.41 -5.53
CA GLY A 186 -6.76 -16.37 -4.48
C GLY A 186 -6.12 -15.72 -3.26
N ALA A 187 -6.68 -16.04 -2.09
CA ALA A 187 -6.25 -15.51 -0.79
C ALA A 187 -4.88 -16.03 -0.31
N ASP A 188 -4.29 -16.95 -1.03
CA ASP A 188 -2.97 -17.52 -0.73
C ASP A 188 -1.83 -16.56 -1.13
N VAL A 189 -2.05 -15.73 -2.15
CA VAL A 189 -1.02 -14.86 -2.73
C VAL A 189 -1.40 -13.38 -2.75
N VAL A 190 -2.70 -13.02 -2.84
CA VAL A 190 -3.18 -11.64 -2.80
C VAL A 190 -3.93 -11.39 -1.50
N GLY A 191 -3.51 -10.37 -0.76
CA GLY A 191 -4.14 -9.92 0.47
C GLY A 191 -3.99 -8.41 0.64
N ALA A 192 -4.33 -7.92 1.82
CA ALA A 192 -4.31 -6.50 2.12
C ALA A 192 -2.98 -6.06 2.74
N ASN A 193 -2.45 -4.93 2.27
CA ASN A 193 -1.71 -4.02 3.10
C ASN A 193 -2.74 -3.09 3.75
N LEU A 194 -2.99 -3.27 5.04
CA LEU A 194 -3.95 -2.45 5.76
C LEU A 194 -3.35 -1.10 6.12
N ASP A 195 -3.73 -0.08 5.36
CA ASP A 195 -3.48 1.31 5.70
C ASP A 195 -4.79 1.95 6.19
N PRO A 196 -4.93 2.21 7.50
CA PRO A 196 -6.20 2.67 8.05
C PRO A 196 -6.59 4.06 7.57
N TRP A 197 -5.63 4.95 7.27
CA TRP A 197 -5.94 6.34 6.97
C TRP A 197 -6.80 6.52 5.73
N HIS A 198 -6.56 5.72 4.67
CA HIS A 198 -7.36 5.80 3.46
C HIS A 198 -8.81 5.42 3.72
N LEU A 199 -9.01 4.39 4.50
CA LEU A 199 -10.34 3.88 4.83
C LEU A 199 -11.07 4.82 5.81
N MET A 200 -10.34 5.46 6.75
CA MET A 200 -10.91 6.38 7.73
C MET A 200 -11.57 7.60 7.09
N TRP A 201 -10.90 8.29 6.15
CA TRP A 201 -11.53 9.46 5.54
C TRP A 201 -12.68 9.06 4.60
N MET A 202 -12.71 7.83 4.10
CA MET A 202 -13.83 7.29 3.34
C MET A 202 -14.97 6.76 4.24
N GLY A 203 -14.84 6.88 5.57
CA GLY A 203 -15.90 6.60 6.53
C GLY A 203 -15.97 5.15 7.02
N ALA A 204 -14.94 4.34 6.80
CA ALA A 204 -14.89 2.97 7.30
C ALA A 204 -14.52 2.92 8.80
N ASP A 205 -15.13 1.97 9.52
CA ASP A 205 -14.76 1.61 10.89
C ASP A 205 -13.62 0.61 10.89
N ILE A 206 -12.46 1.00 11.35
CA ILE A 206 -11.23 0.20 11.21
C ILE A 206 -11.25 -1.13 11.97
N PRO A 207 -11.76 -1.21 13.21
CA PRO A 207 -11.98 -2.50 13.87
C PRO A 207 -12.83 -3.48 13.05
N THR A 208 -13.89 -2.99 12.42
CA THR A 208 -14.75 -3.79 11.53
C THR A 208 -14.00 -4.24 10.27
N VAL A 209 -13.21 -3.35 9.67
CA VAL A 209 -12.36 -3.68 8.51
C VAL A 209 -11.37 -4.80 8.87
N ILE A 210 -10.65 -4.68 9.99
CA ILE A 210 -9.67 -5.69 10.44
C ILE A 210 -10.35 -7.05 10.58
N ARG A 211 -11.48 -7.10 11.28
CA ARG A 211 -12.22 -8.35 11.51
C ARG A 211 -12.81 -8.95 10.23
N THR A 212 -13.11 -8.11 9.23
CA THR A 212 -13.65 -8.56 7.94
C THR A 212 -12.56 -9.09 7.03
N LEU A 213 -11.37 -8.48 7.02
CA LEU A 213 -10.23 -8.94 6.24
C LEU A 213 -9.54 -10.16 6.86
N ASP A 214 -9.51 -10.23 8.19
CA ASP A 214 -9.01 -11.37 8.98
C ASP A 214 -7.61 -11.84 8.49
N GLU A 215 -7.45 -13.10 8.15
CA GLU A 215 -6.20 -13.71 7.65
C GLU A 215 -5.73 -13.11 6.31
N ALA A 216 -6.57 -12.35 5.62
CA ALA A 216 -6.19 -11.67 4.38
C ALA A 216 -5.32 -10.43 4.62
N ILE A 217 -5.05 -10.01 5.86
CA ILE A 217 -4.11 -8.93 6.17
C ILE A 217 -2.70 -9.50 6.12
N PHE A 218 -1.93 -9.13 5.08
CA PHE A 218 -0.56 -9.57 4.89
C PHE A 218 0.47 -8.60 5.42
N HIS A 219 0.15 -7.30 5.40
CA HIS A 219 1.01 -6.22 5.87
C HIS A 219 0.19 -5.07 6.44
N VAL A 220 0.83 -4.18 7.23
CA VAL A 220 0.13 -3.05 7.86
C VAL A 220 0.99 -1.80 7.77
N HIS A 221 0.39 -0.72 7.27
CA HIS A 221 0.94 0.63 7.38
C HIS A 221 0.22 1.39 8.50
N ALA A 222 0.93 1.76 9.55
CA ALA A 222 0.37 2.56 10.63
C ALA A 222 0.48 4.05 10.27
N LYS A 223 -0.57 4.59 9.66
CA LYS A 223 -0.66 6.01 9.30
C LYS A 223 -1.93 6.63 9.88
N ASP A 224 -1.90 7.91 10.19
CA ASP A 224 -2.98 8.61 10.87
C ASP A 224 -3.50 9.82 10.07
N ILE A 225 -4.79 10.12 10.22
CA ILE A 225 -5.42 11.29 9.62
C ILE A 225 -6.19 12.09 10.67
N ARG A 226 -6.32 13.37 10.39
CA ARG A 226 -7.19 14.26 11.14
C ARG A 226 -8.28 14.83 10.24
N ILE A 227 -9.53 14.59 10.62
CA ILE A 227 -10.69 15.21 9.97
C ILE A 227 -10.82 16.66 10.49
N ASN A 228 -10.91 17.60 9.57
CA ASN A 228 -11.27 18.97 9.88
C ASN A 228 -12.81 19.07 9.90
N ASN A 229 -13.39 18.95 11.09
CA ASN A 229 -14.84 18.89 11.26
C ASN A 229 -15.59 20.11 10.72
N TRP A 230 -14.95 21.29 10.71
CA TRP A 230 -15.55 22.50 10.17
C TRP A 230 -15.73 22.42 8.65
N ILE A 231 -14.70 21.97 7.95
CA ILE A 231 -14.70 21.88 6.48
C ILE A 231 -15.52 20.67 6.05
N SER A 232 -15.29 19.50 6.67
CA SER A 232 -16.04 18.28 6.33
C SER A 232 -17.54 18.37 6.59
N ALA A 233 -17.96 19.13 7.61
CA ALA A 233 -19.38 19.37 7.86
C ALA A 233 -20.04 20.24 6.77
N ARG A 234 -19.28 21.08 6.10
CA ARG A 234 -19.75 21.92 5.00
C ARG A 234 -19.68 21.22 3.64
N ASP A 235 -18.55 20.58 3.34
CA ASP A 235 -18.20 20.14 1.99
C ASP A 235 -18.15 18.60 1.83
N GLY A 236 -18.22 17.86 2.96
CA GLY A 236 -17.99 16.42 2.96
C GLY A 236 -16.50 16.04 2.98
N LEU A 237 -16.19 14.79 2.62
CA LEU A 237 -14.84 14.23 2.70
C LEU A 237 -14.19 13.94 1.33
N LEU A 238 -14.95 14.04 0.22
CA LEU A 238 -14.39 14.00 -1.12
C LEU A 238 -13.77 15.37 -1.42
N ASP A 239 -12.47 15.47 -1.21
CA ASP A 239 -11.73 16.72 -1.22
C ASP A 239 -10.63 16.71 -2.28
N THR A 240 -10.59 17.76 -3.09
CA THR A 240 -9.61 17.98 -4.16
C THR A 240 -8.66 19.14 -3.87
N VAL A 241 -8.73 19.74 -2.68
CA VAL A 241 -7.82 20.82 -2.27
C VAL A 241 -6.39 20.27 -2.18
N PRO A 242 -5.38 20.99 -2.70
CA PRO A 242 -4.00 20.52 -2.68
C PRO A 242 -3.50 20.21 -1.27
N ILE A 243 -2.69 19.14 -1.14
CA ILE A 243 -2.10 18.72 0.13
C ILE A 243 -1.24 19.79 0.79
N THR A 244 -0.75 20.73 0.00
CA THR A 244 0.05 21.90 0.46
C THR A 244 -0.79 22.98 1.15
N GLU A 245 -2.13 22.84 1.16
CA GLU A 245 -3.06 23.79 1.79
C GLU A 245 -3.84 23.13 2.96
N PRO A 246 -3.17 22.64 4.01
CA PRO A 246 -3.80 21.82 5.04
C PRO A 246 -4.92 22.53 5.81
N GLY A 247 -4.88 23.86 5.90
CA GLY A 247 -5.95 24.65 6.57
C GLY A 247 -7.26 24.70 5.81
N SER A 248 -7.25 24.42 4.50
CA SER A 248 -8.43 24.44 3.62
C SER A 248 -9.00 23.07 3.31
N ARG A 249 -8.39 22.01 3.81
CA ARG A 249 -8.76 20.60 3.51
C ARG A 249 -9.74 20.04 4.52
N ALA A 250 -10.64 19.17 4.06
CA ALA A 250 -11.56 18.43 4.90
C ALA A 250 -10.85 17.39 5.80
N TRP A 251 -9.70 16.90 5.39
CA TRP A 251 -8.85 15.97 6.16
C TRP A 251 -7.37 16.12 5.80
N ASN A 252 -6.50 15.78 6.73
CA ASN A 252 -5.06 15.89 6.56
C ASN A 252 -4.34 14.68 7.12
N TYR A 253 -3.23 14.31 6.51
CA TYR A 253 -2.26 13.40 7.07
C TYR A 253 -1.58 14.03 8.28
N VAL A 254 -1.46 13.28 9.36
CA VAL A 254 -0.85 13.76 10.60
C VAL A 254 0.07 12.71 11.20
N THR A 255 0.91 13.13 12.12
CA THR A 255 1.72 12.21 12.92
C THR A 255 0.84 11.22 13.67
N LEU A 256 1.26 9.99 13.73
CA LEU A 256 0.59 8.89 14.42
C LEU A 256 0.18 9.29 15.85
N GLY A 257 -1.10 9.06 16.19
CA GLY A 257 -1.68 9.43 17.46
C GLY A 257 -2.24 10.85 17.55
N LEU A 258 -2.07 11.70 16.53
CA LEU A 258 -2.59 13.08 16.51
C LEU A 258 -3.89 13.23 15.69
N GLY A 259 -4.35 12.19 15.04
CA GLY A 259 -5.54 12.22 14.18
C GLY A 259 -6.87 12.19 14.94
N HIS A 260 -6.89 11.59 16.11
CA HIS A 260 -8.08 11.36 16.89
C HIS A 260 -8.02 12.10 18.24
N PRO A 261 -9.17 12.50 18.83
CA PRO A 261 -9.22 13.15 20.16
C PRO A 261 -8.58 12.30 21.27
N ASP A 262 -8.65 10.97 21.15
CA ASP A 262 -8.00 9.99 22.00
C ASP A 262 -7.20 9.01 21.14
N GLY A 263 -6.12 9.51 20.57
CA GLY A 263 -5.28 8.73 19.67
C GLY A 263 -4.66 7.50 20.31
N ALA A 264 -4.36 7.54 21.62
CA ALA A 264 -3.81 6.39 22.33
C ALA A 264 -4.82 5.23 22.39
N THR A 265 -6.08 5.51 22.69
CA THR A 265 -7.15 4.50 22.69
C THR A 265 -7.40 3.94 21.29
N PHE A 266 -7.48 4.80 20.27
CA PHE A 266 -7.65 4.35 18.89
C PHE A 266 -6.56 3.35 18.48
N TRP A 267 -5.29 3.69 18.70
CA TRP A 267 -4.18 2.82 18.33
C TRP A 267 -4.06 1.57 19.20
N ALA A 268 -4.47 1.63 20.47
CA ALA A 268 -4.57 0.44 21.31
C ALA A 268 -5.65 -0.54 20.77
N ASP A 269 -6.82 -0.02 20.39
CA ASP A 269 -7.88 -0.82 19.79
C ASP A 269 -7.49 -1.38 18.41
N PHE A 270 -6.76 -0.60 17.60
CA PHE A 270 -6.20 -1.04 16.34
C PHE A 270 -5.30 -2.28 16.54
N VAL A 271 -4.32 -2.17 17.43
CA VAL A 271 -3.40 -3.27 17.77
C VAL A 271 -4.14 -4.46 18.38
N TYR A 272 -5.12 -4.22 19.25
CA TYR A 272 -5.94 -5.28 19.83
C TYR A 272 -6.70 -6.07 18.75
N ASN A 273 -7.33 -5.39 17.80
CA ASN A 273 -8.09 -6.06 16.73
C ASN A 273 -7.16 -6.83 15.76
N LEU A 274 -5.99 -6.31 15.42
CA LEU A 274 -5.00 -7.04 14.64
C LEU A 274 -4.57 -8.35 15.35
N ARG A 275 -4.32 -8.29 16.66
CA ARG A 275 -4.01 -9.50 17.44
C ARG A 275 -5.18 -10.47 17.52
N ALA A 276 -6.42 -9.96 17.62
CA ALA A 276 -7.62 -10.79 17.71
C ALA A 276 -7.86 -11.63 16.45
N VAL A 277 -7.41 -11.14 15.28
CA VAL A 277 -7.43 -11.90 14.01
C VAL A 277 -6.13 -12.67 13.74
N GLY A 278 -5.23 -12.75 14.71
CA GLY A 278 -4.00 -13.54 14.59
C GLY A 278 -2.86 -12.87 13.80
N TYR A 279 -2.98 -11.59 13.43
CA TYR A 279 -1.90 -10.89 12.73
C TYR A 279 -0.67 -10.73 13.64
N ASP A 280 0.48 -11.23 13.18
CA ASP A 280 1.76 -11.18 13.90
C ASP A 280 2.93 -10.63 13.03
N GLY A 281 2.61 -9.92 11.96
CA GLY A 281 3.57 -9.31 11.04
C GLY A 281 4.21 -8.00 11.55
N THR A 282 4.70 -7.23 10.59
CA THR A 282 5.26 -5.88 10.80
C THR A 282 4.26 -4.85 10.34
#